data_c8553ff5d98b1b5c9621139f9f88e226
#
_entry.id   c8553ff5d98b1b5c9621139f9f88e226
#
_cell.length_a   1.000
_cell.length_b   1.000
_cell.length_c   1.000
_cell.angle_alpha   90.00
_cell.angle_beta   90.00
_cell.angle_gamma   90.00
#
_symmetry.space_group_name_H-M   'P 1'
#
loop_
_entity.id
_entity.type
_entity.pdbx_description
1 polymer ?
#
loop_
_entity_poly.entity_id
_entity_poly.type
_entity_poly.pdbx_seq_one_letter_code
_entity_poly.pdbx_strand_id
1 'polypeptide(L)'
;MSEEQAILVERRNRVMIITLNRPDAMNAINGALSNGLWNAIQELDADDALTAGVITGSGRAFCAGMDLKAFARGEDIGPLNEFVRKGASKPLIGAINGFALAGGCEVALTCDLLVASKAAKIGIREVKVGLFAAAGGVFRLPAR
;
A
#
# COMPACT_ATOMS: atom_id res chain seq x y z
N MET A 1 -8.53 -21.53 -12.58
CA MET A 1 -8.86 -20.43 -11.64
C MET A 1 -7.97 -19.27 -12.01
N SER A 2 -8.57 -18.17 -12.45
CA SER A 2 -7.79 -16.93 -12.66
C SER A 2 -7.22 -16.52 -11.31
N GLU A 3 -5.91 -16.37 -11.20
CA GLU A 3 -5.31 -15.67 -10.05
C GLU A 3 -5.96 -14.29 -10.00
N GLU A 4 -6.72 -14.05 -8.95
CA GLU A 4 -7.32 -12.74 -8.71
C GLU A 4 -6.18 -11.73 -8.63
N GLN A 5 -6.19 -10.71 -9.48
CA GLN A 5 -5.12 -9.72 -9.50
C GLN A 5 -5.03 -9.05 -8.13
N ALA A 6 -3.90 -9.15 -7.46
CA ALA A 6 -3.67 -8.55 -6.15
C ALA A 6 -3.71 -7.01 -6.16
N ILE A 7 -3.53 -6.41 -7.33
CA ILE A 7 -3.64 -4.97 -7.60
C ILE A 7 -4.55 -4.76 -8.79
N LEU A 8 -5.52 -3.86 -8.66
CA LEU A 8 -6.32 -3.37 -9.78
C LEU A 8 -5.89 -1.94 -10.10
N VAL A 9 -5.76 -1.65 -11.40
CA VAL A 9 -5.43 -0.31 -11.89
C VAL A 9 -6.57 0.20 -12.77
N GLU A 10 -7.08 1.38 -12.43
CA GLU A 10 -8.08 2.10 -13.20
C GLU A 10 -7.55 3.48 -13.56
N ARG A 11 -7.83 3.95 -14.77
CA ARG A 11 -7.53 5.32 -15.21
C ARG A 11 -8.80 6.14 -15.25
N ARG A 12 -8.82 7.25 -14.53
CA ARG A 12 -9.88 8.25 -14.58
C ARG A 12 -9.30 9.59 -15.00
N ASN A 13 -9.52 9.98 -16.24
CA ASN A 13 -8.89 11.14 -16.83
C ASN A 13 -7.36 11.05 -16.70
N ARG A 14 -6.74 11.99 -15.99
CA ARG A 14 -5.30 12.05 -15.75
C ARG A 14 -4.86 11.47 -14.39
N VAL A 15 -5.72 10.69 -13.73
CA VAL A 15 -5.45 10.08 -12.43
C VAL A 15 -5.45 8.56 -12.55
N MET A 16 -4.43 7.93 -12.00
CA MET A 16 -4.39 6.48 -11.83
C MET A 16 -4.95 6.10 -10.45
N ILE A 17 -5.92 5.19 -10.42
CA ILE A 17 -6.44 4.61 -9.17
C ILE A 17 -5.86 3.20 -9.03
N ILE A 18 -5.12 2.98 -7.97
CA ILE A 18 -4.45 1.73 -7.63
C ILE A 18 -5.20 1.12 -6.45
N THR A 19 -5.88 0.01 -6.66
CA THR A 19 -6.64 -0.67 -5.60
C THR A 19 -5.89 -1.92 -5.14
N LEU A 20 -5.56 -1.96 -3.86
CA LEU A 20 -5.07 -3.18 -3.20
C LEU A 20 -6.21 -4.17 -3.14
N ASN A 21 -6.09 -5.34 -3.79
CA ASN A 21 -7.21 -6.23 -4.07
C ASN A 21 -6.97 -7.66 -3.57
N ARG A 22 -6.87 -7.79 -2.25
CA ARG A 22 -6.89 -9.05 -1.51
C ARG A 22 -7.84 -8.92 -0.32
N PRO A 23 -9.15 -8.63 -0.55
CA PRO A 23 -10.09 -8.27 0.52
C PRO A 23 -10.25 -9.36 1.57
N ASP A 24 -10.21 -10.63 1.21
CA ASP A 24 -10.30 -11.77 2.12
C ASP A 24 -9.12 -11.87 3.09
N ALA A 25 -7.96 -11.38 2.68
CA ALA A 25 -6.77 -11.24 3.51
C ALA A 25 -6.60 -9.82 4.08
N MET A 26 -7.65 -8.97 4.05
CA MET A 26 -7.57 -7.56 4.45
C MET A 26 -6.45 -6.79 3.74
N ASN A 27 -6.19 -7.11 2.49
CA ASN A 27 -5.13 -6.54 1.65
C ASN A 27 -3.73 -6.68 2.27
N ALA A 28 -3.48 -7.78 3.01
CA ALA A 28 -2.17 -8.08 3.57
C ALA A 28 -1.12 -8.27 2.48
N ILE A 29 0.08 -7.79 2.75
CA ILE A 29 1.20 -7.69 1.80
C ILE A 29 1.83 -9.07 1.62
N ASN A 30 1.73 -9.60 0.41
CA ASN A 30 2.47 -10.77 -0.07
C ASN A 30 3.30 -10.39 -1.31
N GLY A 31 3.99 -11.33 -1.91
CA GLY A 31 4.82 -11.08 -3.09
C GLY A 31 4.03 -10.51 -4.28
N ALA A 32 2.82 -11.02 -4.54
CA ALA A 32 1.97 -10.55 -5.65
C ALA A 32 1.52 -9.09 -5.45
N LEU A 33 1.08 -8.72 -4.24
CA LEU A 33 0.71 -7.34 -3.93
C LEU A 33 1.91 -6.40 -3.96
N SER A 34 3.06 -6.84 -3.44
CA SER A 34 4.32 -6.09 -3.47
C SER A 34 4.75 -5.75 -4.91
N ASN A 35 4.82 -6.77 -5.77
CA ASN A 35 5.18 -6.59 -7.18
C ASN A 35 4.16 -5.73 -7.93
N GLY A 36 2.87 -6.03 -7.77
CA GLY A 36 1.81 -5.31 -8.47
C GLY A 36 1.77 -3.82 -8.10
N LEU A 37 1.92 -3.49 -6.82
CA LEU A 37 1.96 -2.10 -6.37
C LEU A 37 3.15 -1.35 -6.96
N TRP A 38 4.35 -1.91 -6.89
CA TRP A 38 5.54 -1.27 -7.44
C TRP A 38 5.44 -1.08 -8.95
N ASN A 39 4.94 -2.08 -9.69
CA ASN A 39 4.72 -1.96 -11.14
C ASN A 39 3.73 -0.84 -11.47
N ALA A 40 2.63 -0.72 -10.70
CA ALA A 40 1.66 0.36 -10.90
C ALA A 40 2.26 1.75 -10.62
N ILE A 41 3.14 1.89 -9.63
CA ILE A 41 3.87 3.14 -9.36
C ILE A 41 4.82 3.47 -10.51
N GLN A 42 5.57 2.49 -11.02
CA GLN A 42 6.45 2.71 -12.17
C GLN A 42 5.66 3.10 -13.44
N GLU A 43 4.50 2.49 -13.67
CA GLU A 43 3.61 2.86 -14.77
C GLU A 43 3.08 4.29 -14.60
N LEU A 44 2.64 4.67 -13.39
CA LEU A 44 2.20 6.04 -13.08
C LEU A 44 3.30 7.05 -13.42
N ASP A 45 4.53 6.78 -12.96
CA ASP A 45 5.64 7.71 -13.14
C ASP A 45 6.09 7.84 -14.61
N ALA A 46 6.00 6.76 -15.38
CA ALA A 46 6.42 6.72 -16.77
C ALA A 46 5.38 7.30 -17.77
N ASP A 47 4.11 7.41 -17.40
CA ASP A 47 3.04 7.84 -18.32
C ASP A 47 2.77 9.34 -18.24
N ASP A 48 3.24 10.10 -19.21
CA ASP A 48 3.05 11.57 -19.30
C ASP A 48 1.58 12.00 -19.35
N ALA A 49 0.65 11.11 -19.71
CA ALA A 49 -0.78 11.40 -19.68
C ALA A 49 -1.36 11.43 -18.27
N LEU A 50 -0.66 10.86 -17.29
CA LEU A 50 -1.06 10.81 -15.88
C LEU A 50 -0.37 11.92 -15.09
N THR A 51 -1.08 12.52 -14.14
CA THR A 51 -0.58 13.62 -13.30
C THR A 51 -0.56 13.29 -11.81
N ALA A 52 -1.32 12.28 -11.36
CA ALA A 52 -1.40 11.88 -9.98
C ALA A 52 -1.85 10.43 -9.84
N GLY A 53 -1.56 9.81 -8.70
CA GLY A 53 -2.07 8.51 -8.32
C GLY A 53 -2.88 8.55 -7.03
N VAL A 54 -3.81 7.60 -6.90
CA VAL A 54 -4.56 7.34 -5.68
C VAL A 54 -4.37 5.87 -5.32
N ILE A 55 -3.97 5.58 -4.09
CA ILE A 55 -3.94 4.21 -3.56
C ILE A 55 -5.12 4.03 -2.60
N THR A 56 -5.88 2.96 -2.77
CA THR A 56 -6.97 2.56 -1.86
C THR A 56 -7.01 1.05 -1.70
N GLY A 57 -7.85 0.54 -0.82
CA GLY A 57 -8.04 -0.90 -0.62
C GLY A 57 -9.45 -1.35 -0.98
N SER A 58 -9.60 -2.56 -1.52
CA SER A 58 -10.89 -3.21 -1.66
C SER A 58 -11.40 -3.74 -0.32
N GLY A 59 -12.71 -3.79 -0.15
CA GLY A 59 -13.35 -4.30 1.06
C GLY A 59 -13.17 -3.39 2.29
N ARG A 60 -13.04 -3.99 3.47
CA ARG A 60 -13.06 -3.30 4.78
C ARG A 60 -11.71 -2.75 5.24
N ALA A 61 -10.64 -3.02 4.54
CA ALA A 61 -9.30 -2.57 4.91
C ALA A 61 -8.63 -1.83 3.75
N PHE A 62 -7.82 -0.84 4.10
CA PHE A 62 -6.80 -0.34 3.21
C PHE A 62 -5.70 -1.42 3.06
N CYS A 63 -5.00 -1.72 4.14
CA CYS A 63 -4.00 -2.80 4.21
C CYS A 63 -3.71 -3.16 5.67
N ALA A 64 -3.77 -4.44 6.01
CA ALA A 64 -3.55 -4.92 7.39
C ALA A 64 -2.05 -5.13 7.74
N GLY A 65 -1.14 -4.88 6.80
CA GLY A 65 0.29 -5.10 6.98
C GLY A 65 0.79 -6.39 6.32
N MET A 66 1.90 -6.94 6.80
CA MET A 66 2.54 -8.11 6.24
C MET A 66 1.66 -9.37 6.35
N ASP A 67 1.54 -10.11 5.27
CA ASP A 67 1.00 -11.47 5.28
C ASP A 67 2.03 -12.41 5.92
N LEU A 68 1.80 -12.75 7.20
CA LEU A 68 2.76 -13.55 7.97
C LEU A 68 2.99 -14.96 7.38
N LYS A 69 1.98 -15.51 6.69
CA LYS A 69 2.13 -16.81 6.01
C LYS A 69 3.02 -16.68 4.78
N ALA A 70 2.84 -15.63 3.99
CA ALA A 70 3.69 -15.32 2.85
C ALA A 70 5.14 -15.04 3.29
N PHE A 71 5.29 -14.26 4.36
CA PHE A 71 6.60 -13.99 4.95
C PHE A 71 7.32 -15.27 5.42
N ALA A 72 6.61 -16.17 6.12
CA ALA A 72 7.17 -17.45 6.56
C ALA A 72 7.58 -18.37 5.39
N ARG A 73 6.96 -18.22 4.21
CA ARG A 73 7.35 -18.93 2.98
C ARG A 73 8.52 -18.26 2.25
N GLY A 74 9.01 -17.11 2.73
CA GLY A 74 10.11 -16.38 2.08
C GLY A 74 9.69 -15.68 0.78
N GLU A 75 8.42 -15.28 0.62
CA GLU A 75 7.99 -14.52 -0.55
C GLU A 75 8.73 -13.19 -0.64
N ASP A 76 9.12 -12.81 -1.86
CA ASP A 76 9.85 -11.57 -2.11
C ASP A 76 8.94 -10.35 -1.98
N ILE A 77 9.28 -9.46 -1.06
CA ILE A 77 8.66 -8.14 -0.87
C ILE A 77 9.61 -6.99 -1.20
N GLY A 78 10.73 -7.27 -1.85
CA GLY A 78 11.72 -6.27 -2.26
C GLY A 78 11.10 -5.10 -3.03
N PRO A 79 10.20 -5.32 -4.00
CA PRO A 79 9.51 -4.25 -4.72
C PRO A 79 8.74 -3.28 -3.81
N LEU A 80 8.07 -3.77 -2.75
CA LEU A 80 7.44 -2.90 -1.77
C LEU A 80 8.47 -2.04 -1.03
N ASN A 81 9.63 -2.62 -0.67
CA ASN A 81 10.69 -1.87 -0.01
C ASN A 81 11.22 -0.74 -0.91
N GLU A 82 11.29 -0.96 -2.23
CA GLU A 82 11.63 0.10 -3.18
C GLU A 82 10.58 1.22 -3.17
N PHE A 83 9.29 0.86 -3.19
CA PHE A 83 8.20 1.84 -3.11
C PHE A 83 8.27 2.67 -1.83
N VAL A 84 8.37 2.04 -0.65
CA VAL A 84 8.38 2.80 0.62
C VAL A 84 9.62 3.66 0.80
N ARG A 85 10.71 3.35 0.12
CA ARG A 85 11.93 4.17 0.11
C ARG A 85 11.86 5.35 -0.85
N LYS A 86 11.33 5.11 -2.06
CA LYS A 86 11.37 6.08 -3.17
C LYS A 86 10.08 6.90 -3.30
N GLY A 87 8.93 6.32 -2.92
CA GLY A 87 7.63 6.89 -3.24
C GLY A 87 7.33 6.82 -4.73
N ALA A 88 6.51 7.76 -5.20
CA ALA A 88 6.28 8.07 -6.60
C ALA A 88 6.91 9.42 -6.94
N SER A 89 7.24 9.66 -8.22
CA SER A 89 7.69 10.97 -8.70
C SER A 89 6.52 11.95 -8.92
N LYS A 90 5.31 11.43 -9.04
CA LYS A 90 4.07 12.20 -9.17
C LYS A 90 3.30 12.21 -7.85
N PRO A 91 2.45 13.23 -7.60
CA PRO A 91 1.63 13.31 -6.41
C PRO A 91 0.83 12.02 -6.18
N LEU A 92 0.92 11.49 -4.96
CA LEU A 92 0.29 10.24 -4.57
C LEU A 92 -0.61 10.46 -3.36
N ILE A 93 -1.87 10.10 -3.48
CA ILE A 93 -2.90 10.24 -2.46
C ILE A 93 -3.25 8.87 -1.89
N GLY A 94 -3.16 8.70 -0.58
CA GLY A 94 -3.69 7.54 0.11
C GLY A 94 -5.15 7.75 0.50
N ALA A 95 -6.07 7.02 -0.11
CA ALA A 95 -7.49 7.01 0.25
C ALA A 95 -7.75 5.83 1.21
N ILE A 96 -7.74 6.13 2.51
CA ILE A 96 -7.76 5.14 3.57
C ILE A 96 -9.21 4.77 3.91
N ASN A 97 -9.69 3.71 3.30
CA ASN A 97 -11.08 3.23 3.40
C ASN A 97 -11.38 2.47 4.71
N GLY A 98 -10.35 2.02 5.45
CA GLY A 98 -10.53 1.21 6.65
C GLY A 98 -9.23 1.01 7.43
N PHE A 99 -8.91 -0.24 7.77
CA PHE A 99 -7.69 -0.56 8.51
C PHE A 99 -6.43 -0.31 7.67
N ALA A 100 -5.52 0.53 8.16
CA ALA A 100 -4.18 0.75 7.63
C ALA A 100 -3.17 0.49 8.77
N LEU A 101 -2.74 -0.75 8.92
CA LEU A 101 -2.01 -1.22 10.09
C LEU A 101 -0.64 -1.76 9.71
N ALA A 102 0.33 -1.57 10.61
CA ALA A 102 1.70 -2.08 10.45
C ALA A 102 2.30 -1.64 9.08
N GLY A 103 2.80 -2.54 8.26
CA GLY A 103 3.28 -2.24 6.90
C GLY A 103 2.24 -1.54 6.02
N GLY A 104 0.94 -1.74 6.25
CA GLY A 104 -0.13 -1.00 5.57
C GLY A 104 -0.20 0.47 5.99
N CYS A 105 0.10 0.77 7.25
CA CYS A 105 0.30 2.15 7.71
C CYS A 105 1.53 2.77 7.03
N GLU A 106 2.61 2.03 6.87
CA GLU A 106 3.83 2.50 6.21
C GLU A 106 3.61 2.79 4.72
N VAL A 107 2.82 1.95 4.03
CA VAL A 107 2.36 2.22 2.64
C VAL A 107 1.55 3.52 2.59
N ALA A 108 0.60 3.71 3.50
CA ALA A 108 -0.18 4.94 3.58
C ALA A 108 0.71 6.17 3.82
N LEU A 109 1.66 6.08 4.75
CA LEU A 109 2.60 7.16 5.09
C LEU A 109 3.61 7.49 3.98
N THR A 110 3.74 6.63 2.97
CA THR A 110 4.55 6.90 1.77
C THR A 110 3.84 7.84 0.79
N CYS A 111 2.51 7.92 0.87
CA CYS A 111 1.73 8.88 0.07
C CYS A 111 1.96 10.32 0.55
N ASP A 112 1.84 11.29 -0.37
CA ASP A 112 2.02 12.72 -0.09
C ASP A 112 0.86 13.28 0.74
N LEU A 113 -0.37 12.87 0.41
CA LEU A 113 -1.60 13.27 1.08
C LEU A 113 -2.39 12.05 1.52
N LEU A 114 -3.09 12.18 2.65
CA LEU A 114 -3.99 11.15 3.16
C LEU A 114 -5.41 11.69 3.31
N VAL A 115 -6.37 10.95 2.76
CA VAL A 115 -7.79 11.14 2.99
C VAL A 115 -8.31 9.87 3.64
N ALA A 116 -8.91 9.97 4.81
CA ALA A 116 -9.33 8.80 5.59
C ALA A 116 -10.82 8.81 5.87
N SER A 117 -11.43 7.63 5.78
CA SER A 117 -12.76 7.39 6.33
C SER A 117 -12.78 7.72 7.84
N LYS A 118 -13.89 8.24 8.35
CA LYS A 118 -14.07 8.47 9.79
C LYS A 118 -13.91 7.19 10.63
N ALA A 119 -14.18 6.02 10.03
CA ALA A 119 -14.03 4.72 10.66
C ALA A 119 -12.63 4.10 10.45
N ALA A 120 -11.74 4.76 9.73
CA ALA A 120 -10.39 4.26 9.49
C ALA A 120 -9.60 4.12 10.79
N LYS A 121 -8.79 3.06 10.85
CA LYS A 121 -7.86 2.82 11.96
C LYS A 121 -6.46 2.74 11.40
N ILE A 122 -5.64 3.71 11.74
CA ILE A 122 -4.28 3.86 11.24
C ILE A 122 -3.31 3.67 12.40
N GLY A 123 -2.28 2.88 12.22
CA GLY A 123 -1.29 2.72 13.28
C GLY A 123 -0.25 1.63 13.06
N ILE A 124 0.83 1.75 13.83
CA ILE A 124 1.96 0.83 13.88
C ILE A 124 1.68 -0.18 15.00
N ARG A 125 1.60 -1.47 14.68
CA ARG A 125 1.26 -2.54 15.62
C ARG A 125 2.33 -3.61 15.73
N GLU A 126 3.47 -3.44 15.10
CA GLU A 126 4.57 -4.41 15.01
C GLU A 126 5.06 -4.84 16.39
N VAL A 127 5.08 -3.94 17.36
CA VAL A 127 5.49 -4.23 18.74
C VAL A 127 4.68 -5.36 19.39
N LYS A 128 3.43 -5.58 18.98
CA LYS A 128 2.59 -6.66 19.51
C LYS A 128 3.03 -8.06 19.06
N VAL A 129 3.84 -8.13 18.01
CA VAL A 129 4.36 -9.38 17.45
C VAL A 129 5.90 -9.44 17.48
N GLY A 130 6.52 -8.58 18.29
CA GLY A 130 7.98 -8.56 18.48
C GLY A 130 8.76 -7.98 17.31
N LEU A 131 8.11 -7.18 16.46
CA LEU A 131 8.71 -6.49 15.31
C LEU A 131 8.73 -4.98 15.52
N PHE A 132 9.34 -4.25 14.61
CA PHE A 132 9.26 -2.79 14.55
C PHE A 132 8.98 -2.32 13.11
N ALA A 133 8.46 -1.10 12.97
CA ALA A 133 8.06 -0.53 11.68
C ALA A 133 9.29 -0.11 10.86
N ALA A 134 9.89 -1.07 10.15
CA ALA A 134 11.16 -0.93 9.43
C ALA A 134 11.05 -0.16 8.12
N ALA A 135 9.84 -0.03 7.55
CA ALA A 135 9.60 0.61 6.27
C ALA A 135 9.32 2.13 6.39
N GLY A 136 9.84 2.76 7.45
CA GLY A 136 9.80 4.19 7.66
C GLY A 136 8.70 4.69 8.60
N GLY A 137 7.86 3.81 9.12
CA GLY A 137 6.78 4.16 10.03
C GLY A 137 7.25 4.87 11.30
N VAL A 138 8.39 4.46 11.86
CA VAL A 138 8.98 5.07 13.06
C VAL A 138 9.38 6.53 12.87
N PHE A 139 9.62 6.98 11.65
CA PHE A 139 9.99 8.36 11.34
C PHE A 139 8.80 9.16 10.82
N ARG A 140 8.00 8.55 9.93
CA ARG A 140 6.93 9.24 9.21
C ARG A 140 5.70 9.47 10.06
N LEU A 141 5.34 8.52 10.94
CA LEU A 141 4.15 8.65 11.77
C LEU A 141 4.26 9.80 12.78
N PRO A 142 5.38 9.99 13.51
CA PRO A 142 5.54 11.14 14.41
C PRO A 142 5.62 12.49 13.69
N ALA A 143 5.93 12.51 12.40
CA ALA A 143 6.07 13.72 11.62
C ALA A 143 4.73 14.21 10.98
N ARG A 144 3.66 13.42 11.09
CA ARG A 144 2.32 13.73 10.57
C ARG A 144 1.42 14.22 11.67
#